data_ade06d6f7462089dce2c1dae3acdb5bc
#
_entry.id   ade06d6f7462089dce2c1dae3acdb5bc
#
_cell.length_a   1.000
_cell.length_b   1.000
_cell.length_c   1.000
_cell.angle_alpha   90.00
_cell.angle_beta   90.00
_cell.angle_gamma   90.00
#
_symmetry.space_group_name_H-M   'P 1'
#
loop_
_entity.id
_entity.type
_entity.pdbx_description
1 polymer ?
#
loop_
_entity_poly.entity_id
_entity_poly.type
_entity_poly.pdbx_seq_one_letter_code
_entity_poly.pdbx_strand_id
1 'polypeptide(L)'
;MDSPNATPAAPTPLPLLVWVFVPIVETDDPNLSYYNDYSAGRAEYQKAFAELAVEWRWQPVTMRTYRDVIDIVLADSIGHRPIVLNLCDGDEINGSPGISVIRHLNEKGLAYTGSDERFFDITTSKIVMKEAFDRDNVSTAPWEVVSANAHDLAGIFDRLGRPLIVKPAISAGSMGITIRSVVHDEAALLEQVQRMNDGYRGWELTVGGLFVEQFISGREFTTFIIGSHDSPERSIVYPPVERVFHEGLPATEQFLSFDRLWEIYEEETPVGNNEFLWTYQQPPQEYVDEICAISWAAYASVKGTGYGRVDLRMDDKTRKLYVLEVNAQCGISEDEDHTSIGAILRFACTPFSGAVREIIDESLASDSL
;
A
#
# COMPACT_ATOMS: atom_id res chain seq x y z
N MET A 1 -8.12 66.01 9.04
CA MET A 1 -7.16 65.18 8.27
C MET A 1 -7.10 63.87 8.97
N ASP A 2 -7.94 62.92 8.54
CA ASP A 2 -8.03 61.61 9.13
C ASP A 2 -6.94 60.74 8.54
N SER A 3 -6.11 60.16 9.42
CA SER A 3 -5.07 59.20 9.05
C SER A 3 -5.73 57.91 8.54
N PRO A 4 -5.24 57.31 7.45
CA PRO A 4 -5.82 56.04 6.96
C PRO A 4 -5.55 54.92 7.96
N ASN A 5 -6.64 54.21 8.35
CA ASN A 5 -6.59 52.98 9.12
C ASN A 5 -5.64 51.99 8.43
N ALA A 6 -4.51 51.72 9.04
CA ALA A 6 -3.64 50.60 8.64
C ALA A 6 -4.41 49.29 8.89
N THR A 7 -4.70 48.57 7.84
CA THR A 7 -5.22 47.20 7.92
C THR A 7 -4.21 46.37 8.74
N PRO A 8 -4.61 45.66 9.78
CA PRO A 8 -3.68 44.80 10.54
C PRO A 8 -3.04 43.79 9.60
N ALA A 9 -1.74 43.68 9.64
CA ALA A 9 -0.99 42.70 8.87
C ALA A 9 -1.54 41.28 9.22
N ALA A 10 -1.80 40.46 8.21
CA ALA A 10 -2.18 39.09 8.43
C ALA A 10 -1.14 38.40 9.35
N PRO A 11 -1.57 37.60 10.34
CA PRO A 11 -0.63 36.94 11.22
C PRO A 11 0.29 36.02 10.39
N THR A 12 1.58 36.09 10.69
CA THR A 12 2.58 35.21 10.06
C THR A 12 2.16 33.74 10.32
N PRO A 13 2.05 32.89 9.31
CA PRO A 13 1.70 31.49 9.50
C PRO A 13 2.73 30.84 10.43
N LEU A 14 2.25 29.97 11.33
CA LEU A 14 3.12 29.20 12.21
C LEU A 14 4.02 28.28 11.41
N PRO A 15 5.27 28.06 11.84
CA PRO A 15 6.18 27.12 11.19
C PRO A 15 5.62 25.69 11.27
N LEU A 16 5.84 24.91 10.21
CA LEU A 16 5.40 23.52 10.12
C LEU A 16 6.25 22.62 11.04
N LEU A 17 5.62 21.70 11.76
CA LEU A 17 6.27 20.64 12.50
C LEU A 17 5.68 19.29 12.07
N VAL A 18 6.49 18.43 11.46
CA VAL A 18 6.07 17.13 10.96
C VAL A 18 6.36 16.04 11.99
N TRP A 19 5.33 15.30 12.38
CA TRP A 19 5.45 14.10 13.22
C TRP A 19 5.33 12.85 12.35
N VAL A 20 6.42 12.10 12.18
CA VAL A 20 6.41 10.85 11.42
C VAL A 20 5.97 9.73 12.34
N PHE A 21 4.75 9.24 12.16
CA PHE A 21 4.22 8.10 12.91
C PHE A 21 4.63 6.80 12.26
N VAL A 22 5.24 5.93 13.03
CA VAL A 22 5.81 4.67 12.57
C VAL A 22 5.14 3.52 13.32
N PRO A 23 4.47 2.60 12.62
CA PRO A 23 3.78 1.50 13.26
C PRO A 23 4.80 0.54 13.91
N ILE A 24 4.54 0.15 15.15
CA ILE A 24 5.32 -0.85 15.88
C ILE A 24 4.39 -1.96 16.32
N VAL A 25 4.69 -3.18 15.93
CA VAL A 25 4.00 -4.38 16.41
C VAL A 25 4.60 -4.79 17.75
N GLU A 26 3.77 -4.88 18.79
CA GLU A 26 4.18 -5.37 20.10
C GLU A 26 4.12 -6.90 20.10
N THR A 27 5.27 -7.53 19.95
CA THR A 27 5.38 -8.99 19.85
C THR A 27 6.59 -9.50 20.63
N ASP A 28 6.45 -10.68 21.20
CA ASP A 28 7.55 -11.43 21.82
C ASP A 28 8.22 -12.40 20.83
N ASP A 29 7.71 -12.49 19.59
CA ASP A 29 8.30 -13.31 18.53
C ASP A 29 9.55 -12.64 17.97
N PRO A 30 10.74 -13.23 18.18
CA PRO A 30 11.99 -12.68 17.67
C PRO A 30 12.05 -12.62 16.15
N ASN A 31 11.27 -13.45 15.45
CA ASN A 31 11.19 -13.44 13.99
C ASN A 31 10.40 -12.24 13.45
N LEU A 32 9.57 -11.60 14.28
CA LEU A 32 8.84 -10.40 13.91
C LEU A 32 9.58 -9.11 14.30
N SER A 33 10.73 -9.19 14.95
CA SER A 33 11.49 -8.01 15.37
C SER A 33 11.97 -7.17 14.19
N TYR A 34 12.21 -7.78 13.02
CA TYR A 34 12.63 -7.06 11.81
C TYR A 34 11.49 -6.21 11.21
N TYR A 35 10.21 -6.54 11.42
CA TYR A 35 9.09 -5.66 11.03
C TYR A 35 9.12 -4.31 11.75
N ASN A 36 9.82 -4.24 12.89
CA ASN A 36 9.98 -3.02 13.66
C ASN A 36 11.30 -2.30 13.34
N ASP A 37 12.11 -2.79 12.41
CA ASP A 37 13.35 -2.12 12.00
C ASP A 37 13.08 -1.08 10.92
N TYR A 38 12.88 0.14 11.35
CA TYR A 38 12.73 1.31 10.49
C TYR A 38 14.00 2.14 10.37
N SER A 39 15.17 1.59 10.66
CA SER A 39 16.43 2.34 10.69
C SER A 39 16.78 2.96 9.32
N ALA A 40 16.62 2.19 8.24
CA ALA A 40 16.83 2.68 6.88
C ALA A 40 15.82 3.80 6.53
N GLY A 41 14.53 3.56 6.70
CA GLY A 41 13.49 4.55 6.43
C GLY A 41 13.66 5.82 7.25
N ARG A 42 14.07 5.71 8.54
CA ARG A 42 14.36 6.88 9.37
C ARG A 42 15.49 7.75 8.79
N ALA A 43 16.52 7.12 8.22
CA ALA A 43 17.63 7.84 7.59
C ALA A 43 17.17 8.57 6.32
N GLU A 44 16.30 7.94 5.51
CA GLU A 44 15.69 8.55 4.33
C GLU A 44 14.87 9.81 4.69
N TYR A 45 13.97 9.70 5.69
CA TYR A 45 13.19 10.86 6.17
C TYR A 45 14.08 11.95 6.77
N GLN A 46 15.13 11.60 7.50
CA GLN A 46 16.10 12.56 8.04
C GLN A 46 16.74 13.38 6.91
N LYS A 47 17.15 12.72 5.83
CA LYS A 47 17.71 13.37 4.64
C LYS A 47 16.67 14.26 3.97
N ALA A 48 15.45 13.73 3.74
CA ALA A 48 14.37 14.47 3.09
C ALA A 48 14.00 15.75 3.86
N PHE A 49 13.81 15.69 5.18
CA PHE A 49 13.46 16.86 5.98
C PHE A 49 14.61 17.86 6.12
N ALA A 50 15.87 17.40 6.08
CA ALA A 50 17.02 18.31 6.00
C ALA A 50 17.02 19.11 4.68
N GLU A 51 16.75 18.46 3.54
CA GLU A 51 16.62 19.09 2.22
C GLU A 51 15.45 20.07 2.17
N LEU A 52 14.31 19.71 2.80
CA LEU A 52 13.12 20.56 2.87
C LEU A 52 13.22 21.70 3.89
N ALA A 53 14.23 21.70 4.75
CA ALA A 53 14.40 22.62 5.87
C ALA A 53 13.14 22.66 6.79
N VAL A 54 12.53 21.51 7.07
CA VAL A 54 11.33 21.35 7.90
C VAL A 54 11.71 20.67 9.21
N GLU A 55 11.19 21.20 10.33
CA GLU A 55 11.33 20.58 11.64
C GLU A 55 10.47 19.33 11.72
N TRP A 56 11.02 18.24 12.29
CA TRP A 56 10.32 16.97 12.35
C TRP A 56 10.65 16.16 13.61
N ARG A 57 9.78 15.19 13.90
CA ARG A 57 9.93 14.24 15.01
C ARG A 57 9.64 12.82 14.49
N TRP A 58 10.42 11.85 14.96
CA TRP A 58 10.19 10.42 14.70
C TRP A 58 9.45 9.81 15.87
N GLN A 59 8.26 9.26 15.65
CA GLN A 59 7.37 8.84 16.71
C GLN A 59 6.87 7.41 16.47
N PRO A 60 7.42 6.41 17.20
CA PRO A 60 6.86 5.06 17.23
C PRO A 60 5.45 5.04 17.82
N VAL A 61 4.57 4.24 17.20
CA VAL A 61 3.15 4.12 17.52
C VAL A 61 2.78 2.65 17.62
N THR A 62 2.11 2.24 18.71
CA THR A 62 1.58 0.90 18.89
C THR A 62 0.06 0.95 19.07
N MET A 63 -0.61 -0.21 18.96
CA MET A 63 -2.05 -0.31 19.25
C MET A 63 -2.41 0.15 20.66
N ARG A 64 -1.47 0.11 21.62
CA ARG A 64 -1.71 0.57 23.01
C ARG A 64 -1.42 2.05 23.21
N THR A 65 -0.51 2.63 22.43
CA THR A 65 0.03 3.98 22.71
C THR A 65 -0.46 5.07 21.78
N TYR A 66 -1.13 4.74 20.67
CA TYR A 66 -1.46 5.73 19.63
C TYR A 66 -2.26 6.94 20.16
N ARG A 67 -3.17 6.72 21.13
CA ARG A 67 -3.97 7.81 21.71
C ARG A 67 -3.12 8.78 22.52
N ASP A 68 -2.28 8.24 23.40
CA ASP A 68 -1.38 9.05 24.24
C ASP A 68 -0.36 9.81 23.37
N VAL A 69 0.14 9.15 22.32
CA VAL A 69 1.06 9.77 21.35
C VAL A 69 0.40 10.96 20.63
N ILE A 70 -0.85 10.82 20.20
CA ILE A 70 -1.59 11.93 19.56
C ILE A 70 -1.81 13.09 20.53
N ASP A 71 -2.10 12.83 21.80
CA ASP A 71 -2.22 13.87 22.81
C ASP A 71 -0.87 14.58 23.05
N ILE A 72 0.27 13.85 22.99
CA ILE A 72 1.62 14.43 23.04
C ILE A 72 1.87 15.35 21.84
N VAL A 73 1.48 14.97 20.63
CA VAL A 73 1.61 15.82 19.43
C VAL A 73 0.95 17.18 19.65
N LEU A 74 -0.26 17.20 20.21
CA LEU A 74 -0.98 18.44 20.51
C LEU A 74 -0.27 19.27 21.56
N ALA A 75 0.23 18.65 22.62
CA ALA A 75 0.90 19.34 23.74
C ALA A 75 2.27 19.92 23.34
N ASP A 76 3.05 19.19 22.55
CA ASP A 76 4.44 19.53 22.22
C ASP A 76 4.58 20.36 20.94
N SER A 77 3.47 20.65 20.25
CA SER A 77 3.47 21.46 19.02
C SER A 77 3.10 22.94 19.25
N ILE A 78 3.12 23.42 20.49
CA ILE A 78 2.78 24.82 20.80
C ILE A 78 3.72 25.77 20.03
N GLY A 79 3.13 26.70 19.28
CA GLY A 79 3.88 27.64 18.44
C GLY A 79 4.23 27.13 17.04
N HIS A 80 3.76 25.93 16.69
CA HIS A 80 3.91 25.32 15.36
C HIS A 80 2.53 24.93 14.78
N ARG A 81 2.50 24.72 13.48
CA ARG A 81 1.40 24.00 12.80
C ARG A 81 1.80 22.54 12.70
N PRO A 82 1.26 21.63 13.54
CA PRO A 82 1.59 20.22 13.44
C PRO A 82 0.90 19.57 12.26
N ILE A 83 1.61 18.60 11.65
CA ILE A 83 1.06 17.62 10.72
C ILE A 83 1.65 16.26 11.04
N VAL A 84 0.81 15.24 10.99
CA VAL A 84 1.25 13.85 11.16
C VAL A 84 1.51 13.23 9.78
N LEU A 85 2.78 12.90 9.48
CA LEU A 85 3.11 12.02 8.37
C LEU A 85 2.85 10.60 8.87
N ASN A 86 1.66 10.07 8.52
CA ASN A 86 1.16 8.82 9.06
C ASN A 86 1.63 7.64 8.21
N LEU A 87 2.46 6.76 8.77
CA LEU A 87 2.91 5.52 8.14
C LEU A 87 2.21 4.29 8.74
N CYS A 88 1.16 4.47 9.57
CA CYS A 88 0.41 3.37 10.17
C CYS A 88 -0.56 2.77 9.16
N ASP A 89 -0.13 1.72 8.47
CA ASP A 89 -0.83 1.03 7.39
C ASP A 89 -1.35 -0.37 7.78
N GLY A 90 -1.34 -0.68 9.11
CA GLY A 90 -1.69 -2.00 9.61
C GLY A 90 -3.16 -2.34 9.53
N ASP A 91 -3.44 -3.64 9.48
CA ASP A 91 -4.79 -4.21 9.50
C ASP A 91 -5.43 -4.31 10.90
N GLU A 92 -4.66 -4.02 11.96
CA GLU A 92 -5.00 -4.11 13.39
C GLU A 92 -5.32 -5.53 13.90
N ILE A 93 -5.57 -6.49 13.02
CA ILE A 93 -5.86 -7.89 13.37
C ILE A 93 -4.62 -8.55 13.97
N ASN A 94 -3.46 -8.28 13.35
CA ASN A 94 -2.17 -8.84 13.75
C ASN A 94 -1.33 -7.83 14.57
N GLY A 95 -1.97 -6.82 15.15
CA GLY A 95 -1.37 -5.90 16.12
C GLY A 95 -0.62 -4.71 15.53
N SER A 96 -0.64 -4.53 14.21
CA SER A 96 -0.06 -3.36 13.56
C SER A 96 -1.07 -2.20 13.53
N PRO A 97 -0.71 -0.98 14.01
CA PRO A 97 -1.60 0.18 13.98
C PRO A 97 -2.05 0.58 12.57
N GLY A 98 -3.31 0.96 12.44
CA GLY A 98 -3.92 1.32 11.17
C GLY A 98 -5.06 2.32 11.31
N ILE A 99 -6.30 1.90 10.98
CA ILE A 99 -7.49 2.75 10.92
C ILE A 99 -7.80 3.49 12.24
N SER A 100 -7.52 2.88 13.39
CA SER A 100 -7.74 3.51 14.70
C SER A 100 -6.91 4.76 14.91
N VAL A 101 -5.72 4.83 14.29
CA VAL A 101 -4.87 6.03 14.31
C VAL A 101 -5.54 7.14 13.53
N ILE A 102 -6.02 6.86 12.30
CA ILE A 102 -6.72 7.82 11.44
C ILE A 102 -7.96 8.37 12.15
N ARG A 103 -8.79 7.49 12.73
CA ARG A 103 -10.00 7.89 13.48
C ARG A 103 -9.66 8.83 14.63
N HIS A 104 -8.61 8.54 15.37
CA HIS A 104 -8.25 9.38 16.51
C HIS A 104 -7.62 10.71 16.09
N LEU A 105 -6.85 10.75 14.98
CA LEU A 105 -6.38 12.01 14.38
C LEU A 105 -7.56 12.90 13.97
N ASN A 106 -8.59 12.32 13.33
CA ASN A 106 -9.84 13.01 12.97
C ASN A 106 -10.57 13.55 14.21
N GLU A 107 -10.75 12.72 15.26
CA GLU A 107 -11.37 13.13 16.53
C GLU A 107 -10.68 14.33 17.17
N LYS A 108 -9.34 14.44 17.02
CA LYS A 108 -8.53 15.51 17.56
C LYS A 108 -8.39 16.72 16.63
N GLY A 109 -8.85 16.62 15.38
CA GLY A 109 -8.70 17.67 14.36
C GLY A 109 -7.25 17.93 13.99
N LEU A 110 -6.41 16.89 13.99
CA LEU A 110 -5.01 16.97 13.57
C LEU A 110 -4.90 16.66 12.08
N ALA A 111 -4.23 17.53 11.33
CA ALA A 111 -3.87 17.28 9.95
C ALA A 111 -2.92 16.07 9.85
N TYR A 112 -3.15 15.20 8.88
CA TYR A 112 -2.32 14.02 8.64
C TYR A 112 -2.23 13.69 7.15
N THR A 113 -1.17 13.00 6.77
CA THR A 113 -0.95 12.55 5.39
C THR A 113 -1.52 11.16 5.17
N GLY A 114 -1.83 10.85 3.93
CA GLY A 114 -2.29 9.53 3.50
C GLY A 114 -3.81 9.45 3.38
N SER A 115 -4.31 8.25 3.53
CA SER A 115 -5.72 7.93 3.29
C SER A 115 -6.64 8.45 4.37
N ASP A 116 -7.86 8.84 3.97
CA ASP A 116 -8.98 8.99 4.89
C ASP A 116 -9.50 7.62 5.36
N GLU A 117 -10.46 7.63 6.31
CA GLU A 117 -11.06 6.40 6.84
C GLU A 117 -11.72 5.55 5.76
N ARG A 118 -12.39 6.18 4.80
CA ARG A 118 -13.15 5.46 3.78
C ARG A 118 -12.25 4.74 2.80
N PHE A 119 -11.22 5.41 2.33
CA PHE A 119 -10.23 4.80 1.43
C PHE A 119 -9.50 3.66 2.13
N PHE A 120 -9.09 3.86 3.39
CA PHE A 120 -8.44 2.85 4.19
C PHE A 120 -9.32 1.61 4.39
N ASP A 121 -10.58 1.78 4.84
CA ASP A 121 -11.52 0.68 5.07
C ASP A 121 -11.77 -0.15 3.79
N ILE A 122 -11.96 0.50 2.64
CA ILE A 122 -12.21 -0.20 1.38
C ILE A 122 -10.98 -1.03 0.97
N THR A 123 -9.77 -0.47 1.11
CA THR A 123 -8.55 -1.13 0.63
C THR A 123 -7.95 -2.13 1.60
N THR A 124 -8.33 -2.10 2.87
CA THR A 124 -7.95 -3.13 3.84
C THR A 124 -8.48 -4.51 3.46
N SER A 125 -9.69 -4.59 2.87
CA SER A 125 -10.25 -5.86 2.39
C SER A 125 -10.19 -5.98 0.87
N LYS A 126 -9.43 -6.96 0.37
CA LYS A 126 -9.36 -7.26 -1.08
C LYS A 126 -10.71 -7.64 -1.68
N ILE A 127 -11.61 -8.26 -0.89
CA ILE A 127 -12.98 -8.59 -1.34
C ILE A 127 -13.77 -7.29 -1.56
N VAL A 128 -13.80 -6.39 -0.57
CA VAL A 128 -14.52 -5.09 -0.67
C VAL A 128 -13.95 -4.24 -1.82
N MET A 129 -12.63 -4.27 -1.98
CA MET A 129 -11.94 -3.58 -3.07
C MET A 129 -12.38 -4.12 -4.45
N LYS A 130 -12.43 -5.46 -4.61
CA LYS A 130 -12.86 -6.08 -5.87
C LYS A 130 -14.35 -5.84 -6.16
N GLU A 131 -15.21 -5.81 -5.14
CA GLU A 131 -16.61 -5.38 -5.28
C GLU A 131 -16.71 -3.93 -5.78
N ALA A 132 -15.82 -3.04 -5.32
CA ALA A 132 -15.74 -1.68 -5.82
C ALA A 132 -15.29 -1.64 -7.29
N PHE A 133 -14.30 -2.44 -7.68
CA PHE A 133 -13.86 -2.54 -9.07
C PHE A 133 -14.98 -3.05 -9.99
N ASP A 134 -15.68 -4.11 -9.59
CA ASP A 134 -16.78 -4.67 -10.37
C ASP A 134 -17.93 -3.65 -10.53
N ARG A 135 -18.31 -2.95 -9.45
CA ARG A 135 -19.35 -1.91 -9.47
C ARG A 135 -19.03 -0.80 -10.46
N ASP A 136 -17.76 -0.38 -10.52
CA ASP A 136 -17.32 0.76 -11.32
C ASP A 136 -16.70 0.33 -12.66
N ASN A 137 -16.80 -0.97 -13.03
CA ASN A 137 -16.27 -1.57 -14.25
C ASN A 137 -14.75 -1.40 -14.43
N VAL A 138 -13.99 -1.40 -13.34
CA VAL A 138 -12.54 -1.47 -13.36
C VAL A 138 -12.11 -2.90 -13.63
N SER A 139 -11.24 -3.11 -14.62
CA SER A 139 -10.81 -4.46 -14.98
C SER A 139 -9.99 -5.10 -13.86
N THR A 140 -10.50 -6.16 -13.24
CA THR A 140 -9.81 -7.03 -12.29
C THR A 140 -9.92 -8.48 -12.73
N ALA A 141 -9.03 -9.37 -12.24
CA ALA A 141 -9.10 -10.79 -12.58
C ALA A 141 -10.45 -11.39 -12.12
N PRO A 142 -11.08 -12.29 -12.88
CA PRO A 142 -12.27 -13.01 -12.45
C PRO A 142 -12.05 -13.66 -11.07
N TRP A 143 -12.99 -13.50 -10.15
CA TRP A 143 -12.81 -13.91 -8.77
C TRP A 143 -14.12 -14.37 -8.11
N GLU A 144 -14.01 -15.20 -7.06
CA GLU A 144 -15.12 -15.64 -6.22
C GLU A 144 -14.68 -15.75 -4.75
N VAL A 145 -15.58 -15.44 -3.83
CA VAL A 145 -15.37 -15.72 -2.39
C VAL A 145 -15.46 -17.21 -2.15
N VAL A 146 -14.55 -17.73 -1.34
CA VAL A 146 -14.50 -19.15 -0.97
C VAL A 146 -14.94 -19.31 0.48
N SER A 147 -15.94 -20.16 0.73
CA SER A 147 -16.31 -20.50 2.10
C SER A 147 -15.23 -21.38 2.74
N ALA A 148 -14.99 -21.19 4.04
CA ALA A 148 -14.05 -22.02 4.80
C ALA A 148 -14.36 -23.54 4.71
N ASN A 149 -15.61 -23.89 4.43
CA ASN A 149 -16.07 -25.27 4.31
C ASN A 149 -15.97 -25.83 2.87
N ALA A 150 -15.47 -25.03 1.93
CA ALA A 150 -15.19 -25.43 0.55
C ALA A 150 -16.36 -26.11 -0.21
N HIS A 151 -17.61 -25.86 0.19
CA HIS A 151 -18.78 -26.48 -0.46
C HIS A 151 -19.09 -25.90 -1.84
N ASP A 152 -18.53 -24.73 -2.17
CA ASP A 152 -18.87 -23.96 -3.37
C ASP A 152 -17.82 -24.09 -4.49
N LEU A 153 -16.88 -25.04 -4.37
CA LEU A 153 -15.73 -25.13 -5.28
C LEU A 153 -16.02 -25.90 -6.58
N ALA A 154 -17.14 -26.64 -6.67
CA ALA A 154 -17.45 -27.42 -7.86
C ALA A 154 -17.52 -26.55 -9.11
N GLY A 155 -16.70 -26.86 -10.11
CA GLY A 155 -16.65 -26.15 -11.39
C GLY A 155 -16.04 -24.74 -11.31
N ILE A 156 -15.37 -24.37 -10.24
CA ILE A 156 -14.77 -23.02 -10.08
C ILE A 156 -13.72 -22.72 -11.16
N PHE A 157 -12.95 -23.73 -11.57
CA PHE A 157 -11.98 -23.61 -12.64
C PHE A 157 -12.61 -23.40 -14.02
N ASP A 158 -13.84 -23.84 -14.22
CA ASP A 158 -14.58 -23.61 -15.47
C ASP A 158 -15.15 -22.18 -15.52
N ARG A 159 -15.46 -21.62 -14.32
CA ARG A 159 -15.96 -20.23 -14.21
C ARG A 159 -14.85 -19.20 -14.26
N LEU A 160 -13.74 -19.43 -13.56
CA LEU A 160 -12.69 -18.44 -13.37
C LEU A 160 -11.46 -18.64 -14.26
N GLY A 161 -11.28 -19.85 -14.86
CA GLY A 161 -10.09 -20.20 -15.64
C GLY A 161 -9.01 -20.92 -14.83
N ARG A 162 -7.82 -21.10 -15.43
CA ARG A 162 -6.67 -21.81 -14.83
C ARG A 162 -5.37 -21.09 -15.15
N PRO A 163 -4.39 -21.05 -14.21
CA PRO A 163 -4.51 -21.43 -12.80
C PRO A 163 -5.27 -20.40 -11.97
N LEU A 164 -5.63 -20.76 -10.74
CA LEU A 164 -6.20 -19.83 -9.76
C LEU A 164 -5.17 -19.50 -8.68
N ILE A 165 -5.35 -18.38 -7.98
CA ILE A 165 -4.59 -18.04 -6.77
C ILE A 165 -5.57 -17.83 -5.62
N VAL A 166 -5.27 -18.45 -4.46
CA VAL A 166 -6.05 -18.32 -3.22
C VAL A 166 -5.43 -17.21 -2.37
N LYS A 167 -6.25 -16.29 -1.89
CA LYS A 167 -5.78 -15.15 -1.09
C LYS A 167 -6.67 -14.90 0.12
N PRO A 168 -6.11 -14.46 1.26
CA PRO A 168 -6.91 -13.89 2.34
C PRO A 168 -7.47 -12.53 1.93
N ALA A 169 -8.68 -12.22 2.40
CA ALA A 169 -9.31 -10.94 2.14
C ALA A 169 -8.52 -9.77 2.77
N ILE A 170 -8.03 -9.98 3.98
CA ILE A 170 -7.26 -9.00 4.74
C ILE A 170 -5.85 -9.54 4.93
N SER A 171 -4.90 -8.92 4.26
CA SER A 171 -3.47 -9.24 4.39
C SER A 171 -2.64 -8.11 3.78
N ALA A 172 -1.57 -7.72 4.44
CA ALA A 172 -0.55 -6.81 3.96
C ALA A 172 0.76 -7.56 3.68
N GLY A 173 1.66 -7.00 2.85
CA GLY A 173 3.00 -7.55 2.63
C GLY A 173 3.03 -9.03 2.23
N SER A 174 2.11 -9.49 1.41
CA SER A 174 2.00 -10.89 0.96
C SER A 174 1.77 -11.93 2.07
N MET A 175 1.30 -11.52 3.27
CA MET A 175 1.01 -12.45 4.37
C MET A 175 0.07 -13.57 3.91
N GLY A 176 0.48 -14.83 4.15
CA GLY A 176 -0.25 -16.03 3.75
C GLY A 176 -0.16 -16.39 2.27
N ILE A 177 0.55 -15.62 1.46
CA ILE A 177 0.76 -15.90 0.03
C ILE A 177 2.09 -16.62 -0.16
N THR A 178 2.04 -17.83 -0.69
CA THR A 178 3.21 -18.67 -1.04
C THR A 178 3.08 -19.14 -2.48
N ILE A 179 4.11 -19.77 -3.03
CA ILE A 179 4.00 -20.42 -4.35
C ILE A 179 2.88 -21.45 -4.42
N ARG A 180 2.51 -22.05 -3.28
CA ARG A 180 1.38 -23.01 -3.17
C ARG A 180 0.00 -22.32 -3.25
N SER A 181 -0.04 -20.99 -3.11
CA SER A 181 -1.29 -20.25 -3.29
C SER A 181 -1.79 -20.28 -4.74
N VAL A 182 -0.91 -20.58 -5.71
CA VAL A 182 -1.29 -20.82 -7.11
C VAL A 182 -1.65 -22.29 -7.29
N VAL A 183 -2.91 -22.55 -7.66
CA VAL A 183 -3.51 -23.88 -7.70
C VAL A 183 -4.04 -24.22 -9.09
N HIS A 184 -3.94 -25.49 -9.48
CA HIS A 184 -4.26 -25.95 -10.84
C HIS A 184 -5.49 -26.85 -10.91
N ASP A 185 -5.95 -27.38 -9.76
CA ASP A 185 -7.10 -28.28 -9.67
C ASP A 185 -7.81 -28.11 -8.31
N GLU A 186 -9.00 -28.74 -8.19
CA GLU A 186 -9.84 -28.65 -6.99
C GLU A 186 -9.17 -29.26 -5.75
N ALA A 187 -8.33 -30.27 -5.89
CA ALA A 187 -7.65 -30.89 -4.76
C ALA A 187 -6.60 -29.95 -4.15
N ALA A 188 -5.78 -29.32 -5.00
CA ALA A 188 -4.81 -28.31 -4.58
C ALA A 188 -5.50 -27.08 -3.99
N LEU A 189 -6.65 -26.68 -4.55
CA LEU A 189 -7.43 -25.56 -4.01
C LEU A 189 -7.97 -25.87 -2.60
N LEU A 190 -8.53 -27.05 -2.39
CA LEU A 190 -9.01 -27.50 -1.08
C LEU A 190 -7.88 -27.54 -0.05
N GLU A 191 -6.72 -28.11 -0.42
CA GLU A 191 -5.54 -28.14 0.45
C GLU A 191 -5.09 -26.74 0.83
N GLN A 192 -5.03 -25.80 -0.13
CA GLN A 192 -4.59 -24.44 0.16
C GLN A 192 -5.58 -23.67 1.03
N VAL A 193 -6.89 -23.84 0.82
CA VAL A 193 -7.92 -23.25 1.70
C VAL A 193 -7.79 -23.80 3.11
N GLN A 194 -7.55 -25.12 3.26
CA GLN A 194 -7.35 -25.72 4.58
C GLN A 194 -6.09 -25.17 5.26
N ARG A 195 -4.98 -25.03 4.54
CA ARG A 195 -3.74 -24.42 5.08
C ARG A 195 -3.96 -22.99 5.59
N MET A 196 -4.72 -22.19 4.87
CA MET A 196 -5.06 -20.83 5.32
C MET A 196 -5.95 -20.84 6.56
N ASN A 197 -6.88 -21.81 6.66
CA ASN A 197 -7.70 -22.01 7.85
C ASN A 197 -6.88 -22.45 9.07
N ASP A 198 -5.84 -23.27 8.87
CA ASP A 198 -4.94 -23.70 9.94
C ASP A 198 -4.00 -22.58 10.43
N GLY A 199 -3.95 -21.48 9.71
CA GLY A 199 -3.12 -20.30 10.00
C GLY A 199 -1.70 -20.43 9.43
N TYR A 200 -1.00 -19.30 9.38
CA TYR A 200 0.37 -19.20 8.90
C TYR A 200 1.18 -18.30 9.85
N ARG A 201 2.26 -18.80 10.42
CA ARG A 201 3.14 -18.06 11.35
C ARG A 201 2.40 -17.43 12.55
N GLY A 202 1.30 -18.02 12.99
CA GLY A 202 0.47 -17.48 14.07
C GLY A 202 -0.46 -16.34 13.63
N TRP A 203 -0.47 -15.99 12.36
CA TRP A 203 -1.38 -14.96 11.83
C TRP A 203 -2.76 -15.52 11.52
N GLU A 204 -3.76 -14.68 11.76
CA GLU A 204 -5.13 -14.95 11.39
C GLU A 204 -5.37 -14.52 9.93
N LEU A 205 -5.49 -15.51 9.03
CA LEU A 205 -5.66 -15.27 7.59
C LEU A 205 -7.13 -15.31 7.13
N THR A 206 -8.03 -15.80 7.96
CA THR A 206 -9.44 -16.00 7.57
C THR A 206 -10.37 -14.89 7.98
N VAL A 207 -9.88 -13.91 8.71
CA VAL A 207 -10.64 -12.70 9.04
C VAL A 207 -11.00 -11.95 7.77
N GLY A 208 -12.29 -11.62 7.61
CA GLY A 208 -12.79 -11.02 6.37
C GLY A 208 -13.05 -12.02 5.23
N GLY A 209 -12.62 -13.29 5.37
CA GLY A 209 -12.83 -14.36 4.41
C GLY A 209 -11.62 -14.68 3.53
N LEU A 210 -11.80 -15.70 2.70
CA LEU A 210 -10.86 -16.08 1.63
C LEU A 210 -11.53 -15.87 0.29
N PHE A 211 -10.74 -15.62 -0.74
CA PHE A 211 -11.21 -15.56 -2.11
C PHE A 211 -10.20 -16.22 -3.05
N VAL A 212 -10.68 -16.60 -4.21
CA VAL A 212 -9.85 -17.07 -5.30
C VAL A 212 -10.05 -16.18 -6.51
N GLU A 213 -9.00 -16.01 -7.28
CA GLU A 213 -9.05 -15.28 -8.54
C GLU A 213 -8.22 -16.00 -9.60
N GLN A 214 -8.50 -15.72 -10.86
CA GLN A 214 -7.65 -16.18 -11.94
C GLN A 214 -6.24 -15.60 -11.75
N PHE A 215 -5.24 -16.48 -11.73
CA PHE A 215 -3.85 -16.05 -11.73
C PHE A 215 -3.50 -15.53 -13.14
N ILE A 216 -3.23 -14.25 -13.24
CA ILE A 216 -2.83 -13.62 -14.49
C ILE A 216 -1.33 -13.79 -14.67
N SER A 217 -0.93 -14.59 -15.67
CA SER A 217 0.48 -14.74 -16.04
C SER A 217 0.89 -13.62 -16.98
N GLY A 218 2.01 -12.97 -16.66
CA GLY A 218 2.59 -11.92 -17.51
C GLY A 218 3.18 -10.76 -16.72
N ARG A 219 3.31 -9.64 -17.40
CA ARG A 219 4.02 -8.46 -16.90
C ARG A 219 3.31 -7.83 -15.72
N GLU A 220 4.08 -7.39 -14.73
CA GLU A 220 3.56 -6.72 -13.54
C GLU A 220 3.99 -5.25 -13.53
N PHE A 221 3.02 -4.37 -13.24
CA PHE A 221 3.23 -2.93 -13.22
C PHE A 221 2.77 -2.34 -11.90
N THR A 222 3.41 -1.25 -11.52
CA THR A 222 3.04 -0.47 -10.33
C THR A 222 2.99 1.00 -10.67
N THR A 223 1.96 1.69 -10.19
CA THR A 223 1.77 3.15 -10.32
C THR A 223 1.61 3.76 -8.94
N PHE A 224 2.17 4.95 -8.75
CA PHE A 224 2.01 5.75 -7.54
C PHE A 224 1.11 6.96 -7.83
N ILE A 225 0.17 7.24 -6.94
CA ILE A 225 -0.78 8.35 -7.09
C ILE A 225 -0.77 9.19 -5.82
N ILE A 226 -0.68 10.51 -5.97
CA ILE A 226 -0.85 11.49 -4.89
C ILE A 226 -2.02 12.40 -5.27
N GLY A 227 -3.01 12.53 -4.41
CA GLY A 227 -4.17 13.37 -4.64
C GLY A 227 -5.49 12.77 -4.17
N SER A 228 -6.62 13.34 -4.62
CA SER A 228 -7.96 12.92 -4.24
C SER A 228 -8.81 12.60 -5.45
N HIS A 229 -9.62 11.53 -5.35
CA HIS A 229 -10.60 11.16 -6.36
C HIS A 229 -11.63 12.28 -6.65
N ASP A 230 -11.84 13.17 -5.68
CA ASP A 230 -12.74 14.33 -5.81
C ASP A 230 -12.09 15.54 -6.51
N SER A 231 -10.76 15.51 -6.70
CA SER A 231 -9.99 16.60 -7.31
C SER A 231 -8.96 16.06 -8.31
N PRO A 232 -9.41 15.40 -9.39
CA PRO A 232 -8.51 14.74 -10.35
C PRO A 232 -7.53 15.72 -11.01
N GLU A 233 -7.91 16.97 -11.18
CA GLU A 233 -7.09 18.00 -11.81
C GLU A 233 -5.88 18.44 -10.96
N ARG A 234 -5.89 18.15 -9.66
CA ARG A 234 -4.79 18.41 -8.72
C ARG A 234 -3.98 17.15 -8.41
N SER A 235 -4.46 16.00 -8.84
CA SER A 235 -3.83 14.73 -8.54
C SER A 235 -2.67 14.43 -9.48
N ILE A 236 -1.64 13.79 -8.96
CA ILE A 236 -0.45 13.36 -9.68
C ILE A 236 -0.51 11.85 -9.84
N VAL A 237 -0.50 11.38 -11.09
CA VAL A 237 -0.30 9.97 -11.42
C VAL A 237 1.13 9.83 -11.93
N TYR A 238 1.99 9.22 -11.13
CA TYR A 238 3.39 9.01 -11.51
C TYR A 238 3.50 7.99 -12.66
N PRO A 239 4.52 8.12 -13.52
CA PRO A 239 4.79 7.12 -14.56
C PRO A 239 4.94 5.74 -13.93
N PRO A 240 4.33 4.69 -14.53
CA PRO A 240 4.41 3.34 -14.00
C PRO A 240 5.82 2.77 -14.12
N VAL A 241 6.12 1.80 -13.25
CA VAL A 241 7.26 0.90 -13.40
C VAL A 241 6.79 -0.52 -13.67
N GLU A 242 7.61 -1.28 -14.37
CA GLU A 242 7.45 -2.72 -14.55
C GLU A 242 8.39 -3.44 -13.61
N ARG A 243 7.84 -4.41 -12.85
CA ARG A 243 8.64 -5.39 -12.11
C ARG A 243 8.92 -6.57 -13.03
N VAL A 244 10.18 -6.80 -13.33
CA VAL A 244 10.64 -7.90 -14.18
C VAL A 244 11.22 -8.98 -13.30
N PHE A 245 10.53 -10.11 -13.23
CA PHE A 245 10.99 -11.27 -12.48
C PHE A 245 12.11 -12.00 -13.23
N HIS A 246 12.96 -12.68 -12.46
CA HIS A 246 14.06 -13.48 -12.97
C HIS A 246 13.54 -14.54 -13.96
N GLU A 247 14.21 -14.66 -15.12
CA GLU A 247 13.79 -15.53 -16.24
C GLU A 247 13.76 -17.03 -15.88
N GLY A 248 14.55 -17.44 -14.88
CA GLY A 248 14.59 -18.82 -14.38
C GLY A 248 13.33 -19.21 -13.58
N LEU A 249 12.43 -18.27 -13.24
CA LEU A 249 11.21 -18.58 -12.53
C LEU A 249 10.11 -19.06 -13.49
N PRO A 250 9.39 -20.14 -13.14
CA PRO A 250 8.17 -20.52 -13.86
C PRO A 250 7.17 -19.36 -13.90
N ALA A 251 6.40 -19.24 -14.98
CA ALA A 251 5.41 -18.15 -15.13
C ALA A 251 4.40 -18.08 -13.98
N THR A 252 4.08 -19.22 -13.35
CA THR A 252 3.18 -19.32 -12.19
C THR A 252 3.85 -18.95 -10.87
N GLU A 253 5.14 -18.67 -10.88
CA GLU A 253 5.93 -18.23 -9.73
C GLU A 253 6.49 -16.81 -9.86
N GLN A 254 6.20 -16.14 -10.96
CA GLN A 254 6.62 -14.74 -11.19
C GLN A 254 5.68 -13.78 -10.45
N PHE A 255 5.75 -13.82 -9.11
CA PHE A 255 5.06 -12.90 -8.19
C PHE A 255 5.80 -12.84 -6.86
N LEU A 256 5.51 -11.84 -6.04
CA LEU A 256 6.05 -11.72 -4.69
C LEU A 256 5.20 -12.53 -3.72
N SER A 257 5.70 -13.72 -3.37
CA SER A 257 5.24 -14.46 -2.20
C SER A 257 5.78 -13.80 -0.92
N PHE A 258 5.29 -14.25 0.24
CA PHE A 258 5.79 -13.77 1.53
C PHE A 258 7.29 -14.03 1.68
N ASP A 259 7.74 -15.26 1.44
CA ASP A 259 9.16 -15.63 1.57
C ASP A 259 10.07 -14.80 0.66
N ARG A 260 9.62 -14.49 -0.56
CA ARG A 260 10.39 -13.71 -1.54
C ARG A 260 10.42 -12.22 -1.21
N LEU A 261 9.28 -11.68 -0.75
CA LEU A 261 9.21 -10.25 -0.41
C LEU A 261 10.09 -9.92 0.80
N TRP A 262 10.14 -10.82 1.78
CA TRP A 262 10.84 -10.62 3.05
C TRP A 262 12.17 -11.36 3.16
N GLU A 263 12.59 -12.07 2.09
CA GLU A 263 13.84 -12.83 2.01
C GLU A 263 14.03 -13.84 3.15
N ILE A 264 12.92 -14.45 3.61
CA ILE A 264 12.92 -15.36 4.76
C ILE A 264 13.24 -16.80 4.33
N TYR A 265 12.70 -17.23 3.18
CA TYR A 265 12.94 -18.52 2.52
C TYR A 265 12.75 -19.76 3.43
N GLU A 266 11.63 -19.82 4.16
CA GLU A 266 11.29 -21.00 4.95
C GLU A 266 10.65 -22.11 4.11
N GLU A 267 9.77 -21.76 3.17
CA GLU A 267 9.08 -22.71 2.30
C GLU A 267 9.59 -22.67 0.85
N GLU A 268 10.26 -21.61 0.45
CA GLU A 268 10.74 -21.37 -0.90
C GLU A 268 12.28 -21.29 -0.93
N THR A 269 12.86 -21.52 -2.08
CA THR A 269 14.31 -21.39 -2.28
C THR A 269 14.64 -20.08 -2.99
N PRO A 270 15.71 -19.37 -2.58
CA PRO A 270 16.17 -18.20 -3.32
C PRO A 270 16.61 -18.60 -4.74
N VAL A 271 16.58 -17.64 -5.65
CA VAL A 271 17.17 -17.80 -6.96
C VAL A 271 18.69 -18.00 -6.78
N GLY A 272 19.28 -18.92 -7.56
CA GLY A 272 20.67 -19.30 -7.41
C GLY A 272 21.63 -18.13 -7.69
N ASN A 273 22.88 -18.24 -7.19
CA ASN A 273 24.02 -17.35 -7.51
C ASN A 273 23.92 -15.88 -7.04
N ASN A 274 23.18 -15.55 -5.99
CA ASN A 274 22.97 -14.19 -5.52
C ASN A 274 22.42 -13.23 -6.59
N GLU A 275 21.62 -13.73 -7.51
CA GLU A 275 20.92 -12.93 -8.49
C GLU A 275 19.67 -12.31 -7.90
N PHE A 276 19.31 -11.11 -8.34
CA PHE A 276 18.07 -10.47 -7.91
C PHE A 276 16.87 -11.24 -8.43
N LEU A 277 15.90 -11.47 -7.56
CA LEU A 277 14.65 -12.14 -7.91
C LEU A 277 13.81 -11.33 -8.89
N TRP A 278 13.91 -10.01 -8.80
CA TRP A 278 13.28 -9.05 -9.73
C TRP A 278 14.14 -7.80 -9.90
N THR A 279 13.83 -7.06 -10.95
CA THR A 279 14.37 -5.72 -11.18
C THR A 279 13.24 -4.80 -11.61
N TYR A 280 13.47 -3.49 -11.56
CA TYR A 280 12.51 -2.50 -12.06
C TYR A 280 13.01 -1.87 -13.35
N GLN A 281 12.09 -1.72 -14.30
CA GLN A 281 12.35 -1.01 -15.57
C GLN A 281 11.15 -0.12 -15.95
N GLN A 282 11.38 0.80 -16.89
CA GLN A 282 10.26 1.51 -17.51
C GLN A 282 9.48 0.56 -18.42
N PRO A 283 8.14 0.56 -18.35
CA PRO A 283 7.34 -0.20 -19.30
C PRO A 283 7.49 0.37 -20.72
N PRO A 284 7.21 -0.40 -21.78
CA PRO A 284 7.09 0.15 -23.13
C PRO A 284 6.12 1.33 -23.17
N GLN A 285 6.52 2.40 -23.85
CA GLN A 285 5.77 3.65 -23.92
C GLN A 285 4.32 3.47 -24.38
N GLU A 286 4.06 2.48 -25.22
CA GLU A 286 2.72 2.16 -25.75
C GLU A 286 1.71 1.74 -24.69
N TYR A 287 2.15 1.29 -23.50
CA TYR A 287 1.28 0.87 -22.39
C TYR A 287 1.11 1.92 -21.31
N VAL A 288 1.96 2.94 -21.27
CA VAL A 288 2.00 3.92 -20.16
C VAL A 288 0.67 4.60 -19.95
N ASP A 289 0.06 5.13 -21.00
CA ASP A 289 -1.20 5.86 -20.92
C ASP A 289 -2.36 4.95 -20.45
N GLU A 290 -2.41 3.72 -20.95
CA GLU A 290 -3.44 2.74 -20.54
C GLU A 290 -3.26 2.33 -19.09
N ILE A 291 -2.01 2.08 -18.63
CA ILE A 291 -1.70 1.75 -17.24
C ILE A 291 -2.09 2.91 -16.33
N CYS A 292 -1.73 4.15 -16.67
CA CYS A 292 -2.10 5.32 -15.87
C CYS A 292 -3.62 5.50 -15.79
N ALA A 293 -4.33 5.34 -16.91
CA ALA A 293 -5.79 5.49 -16.95
C ALA A 293 -6.52 4.46 -16.09
N ILE A 294 -6.13 3.17 -16.18
CA ILE A 294 -6.76 2.11 -15.37
C ILE A 294 -6.37 2.25 -13.89
N SER A 295 -5.14 2.68 -13.58
CA SER A 295 -4.70 2.94 -12.21
C SER A 295 -5.51 4.06 -11.58
N TRP A 296 -5.74 5.15 -12.32
CA TRP A 296 -6.59 6.23 -11.84
C TRP A 296 -8.04 5.77 -11.63
N ALA A 297 -8.60 5.00 -12.57
CA ALA A 297 -9.95 4.46 -12.43
C ALA A 297 -10.08 3.56 -11.19
N ALA A 298 -9.09 2.71 -10.92
CA ALA A 298 -9.04 1.88 -9.72
C ALA A 298 -8.96 2.71 -8.44
N TYR A 299 -8.07 3.70 -8.41
CA TYR A 299 -7.91 4.61 -7.27
C TYR A 299 -9.21 5.39 -6.98
N ALA A 300 -9.86 5.91 -8.01
CA ALA A 300 -11.13 6.63 -7.87
C ALA A 300 -12.27 5.71 -7.40
N SER A 301 -12.32 4.46 -7.88
CA SER A 301 -13.32 3.46 -7.51
C SER A 301 -13.30 3.14 -6.01
N VAL A 302 -12.14 3.08 -5.41
CA VAL A 302 -11.95 2.85 -3.96
C VAL A 302 -11.94 4.14 -3.13
N LYS A 303 -12.29 5.29 -3.76
CA LYS A 303 -12.34 6.59 -3.09
C LYS A 303 -10.99 7.09 -2.62
N GLY A 304 -9.97 6.93 -3.46
CA GLY A 304 -8.61 7.31 -3.14
C GLY A 304 -8.44 8.76 -2.70
N THR A 305 -7.71 8.96 -1.60
CA THR A 305 -7.33 10.25 -1.03
C THR A 305 -5.89 10.22 -0.53
N GLY A 306 -5.25 11.39 -0.45
CA GLY A 306 -3.87 11.51 0.02
C GLY A 306 -2.88 10.87 -0.95
N TYR A 307 -2.58 9.59 -0.78
CA TYR A 307 -1.74 8.84 -1.72
C TYR A 307 -2.02 7.33 -1.67
N GLY A 308 -1.65 6.65 -2.76
CA GLY A 308 -1.76 5.20 -2.84
C GLY A 308 -0.96 4.60 -3.98
N ARG A 309 -0.74 3.30 -3.91
CA ARG A 309 -0.08 2.50 -4.94
C ARG A 309 -1.09 1.58 -5.60
N VAL A 310 -1.04 1.49 -6.91
CA VAL A 310 -1.87 0.58 -7.70
C VAL A 310 -0.98 -0.46 -8.35
N ASP A 311 -1.26 -1.73 -8.09
CA ASP A 311 -0.53 -2.87 -8.65
C ASP A 311 -1.40 -3.56 -9.72
N LEU A 312 -0.81 -3.84 -10.89
CA LEU A 312 -1.51 -4.35 -12.06
C LEU A 312 -0.74 -5.50 -12.71
N ARG A 313 -1.49 -6.37 -13.42
CA ARG A 313 -0.89 -7.34 -14.33
C ARG A 313 -1.47 -7.26 -15.72
N MET A 314 -0.62 -7.52 -16.72
CA MET A 314 -1.00 -7.67 -18.10
C MET A 314 -0.94 -9.15 -18.49
N ASP A 315 -2.04 -9.71 -18.93
CA ASP A 315 -2.08 -11.08 -19.44
C ASP A 315 -1.23 -11.22 -20.70
N ASP A 316 -0.31 -12.17 -20.72
CA ASP A 316 0.63 -12.38 -21.81
C ASP A 316 -0.04 -12.71 -23.15
N LYS A 317 -1.21 -13.35 -23.11
CA LYS A 317 -1.89 -13.84 -24.31
C LYS A 317 -2.81 -12.79 -24.92
N THR A 318 -3.58 -12.13 -24.05
CA THR A 318 -4.62 -11.19 -24.46
C THR A 318 -4.18 -9.74 -24.43
N ARG A 319 -3.07 -9.44 -23.74
CA ARG A 319 -2.53 -8.09 -23.48
C ARG A 319 -3.50 -7.22 -22.66
N LYS A 320 -4.51 -7.82 -22.07
CA LYS A 320 -5.47 -7.12 -21.20
C LYS A 320 -4.84 -6.83 -19.83
N LEU A 321 -5.02 -5.60 -19.35
CA LEU A 321 -4.62 -5.18 -18.03
C LEU A 321 -5.69 -5.55 -17.00
N TYR A 322 -5.20 -5.97 -15.82
CA TYR A 322 -6.01 -6.30 -14.66
C TYR A 322 -5.43 -5.64 -13.43
N VAL A 323 -6.24 -4.90 -12.69
CA VAL A 323 -5.86 -4.36 -11.39
C VAL A 323 -5.84 -5.50 -10.37
N LEU A 324 -4.71 -5.65 -9.67
CA LEU A 324 -4.57 -6.60 -8.57
C LEU A 324 -5.13 -5.99 -7.29
N GLU A 325 -4.60 -4.82 -6.93
CA GLU A 325 -4.98 -4.10 -5.71
C GLU A 325 -4.62 -2.62 -5.78
N VAL A 326 -5.26 -1.84 -4.92
CA VAL A 326 -4.89 -0.48 -4.56
C VAL A 326 -4.47 -0.49 -3.09
N ASN A 327 -3.27 -0.02 -2.80
CA ASN A 327 -2.72 0.05 -1.46
C ASN A 327 -2.82 1.49 -0.95
N ALA A 328 -3.82 1.77 -0.12
CA ALA A 328 -3.89 3.02 0.62
C ALA A 328 -2.71 3.10 1.58
N GLN A 329 -2.14 4.28 1.71
CA GLN A 329 -1.07 4.53 2.69
C GLN A 329 0.12 3.56 2.56
N CYS A 330 0.44 3.17 1.31
CA CYS A 330 1.56 2.27 1.05
C CYS A 330 2.87 2.83 1.60
N GLY A 331 3.78 1.94 2.01
CA GLY A 331 5.13 2.33 2.40
C GLY A 331 5.82 3.12 1.28
N ILE A 332 6.48 4.22 1.63
CA ILE A 332 7.26 5.05 0.71
C ILE A 332 8.73 5.03 1.14
N SER A 333 9.63 4.84 0.17
CA SER A 333 11.08 4.76 0.37
C SER A 333 11.82 5.30 -0.86
N GLU A 334 13.04 5.78 -0.66
CA GLU A 334 13.93 6.15 -1.77
C GLU A 334 14.70 4.97 -2.37
N ASP A 335 14.60 3.77 -1.77
CA ASP A 335 15.29 2.57 -2.25
C ASP A 335 14.74 2.15 -3.62
N GLU A 336 15.51 2.45 -4.66
CA GLU A 336 15.12 2.26 -6.05
C GLU A 336 15.28 0.82 -6.56
N ASP A 337 16.01 -0.02 -5.84
CA ASP A 337 16.29 -1.40 -6.23
C ASP A 337 15.28 -2.38 -5.62
N HIS A 338 14.83 -2.14 -4.38
CA HIS A 338 13.96 -3.06 -3.66
C HIS A 338 12.51 -2.57 -3.55
N THR A 339 12.24 -1.26 -3.70
CA THR A 339 10.88 -0.73 -3.59
C THR A 339 10.34 -0.18 -4.92
N SER A 340 9.06 -0.44 -5.19
CA SER A 340 8.41 0.09 -6.39
C SER A 340 8.31 1.62 -6.38
N ILE A 341 8.13 2.23 -5.20
CA ILE A 341 8.04 3.68 -5.07
C ILE A 341 9.40 4.32 -5.37
N GLY A 342 10.50 3.80 -4.80
CA GLY A 342 11.85 4.28 -5.11
C GLY A 342 12.16 4.19 -6.61
N ALA A 343 11.82 3.06 -7.24
CA ALA A 343 11.99 2.89 -8.68
C ALA A 343 11.14 3.90 -9.50
N ILE A 344 9.87 4.14 -9.11
CA ILE A 344 9.00 5.13 -9.74
C ILE A 344 9.63 6.53 -9.64
N LEU A 345 10.08 6.93 -8.45
CA LEU A 345 10.70 8.23 -8.23
C LEU A 345 11.99 8.41 -9.05
N ARG A 346 12.83 7.36 -9.13
CA ARG A 346 14.01 7.36 -9.99
C ARG A 346 13.67 7.63 -11.45
N PHE A 347 12.71 6.89 -12.02
CA PHE A 347 12.33 7.06 -13.43
C PHE A 347 11.57 8.36 -13.70
N ALA A 348 10.87 8.88 -12.70
CA ALA A 348 10.24 10.20 -12.76
C ALA A 348 11.23 11.36 -12.55
N CYS A 349 12.49 11.07 -12.23
CA CYS A 349 13.49 12.07 -11.83
C CYS A 349 13.02 12.98 -10.68
N THR A 350 12.23 12.42 -9.76
CA THR A 350 11.71 13.13 -8.58
C THR A 350 12.51 12.69 -7.35
N PRO A 351 13.14 13.63 -6.62
CA PRO A 351 13.82 13.26 -5.38
C PRO A 351 12.80 12.81 -4.32
N PHE A 352 13.21 11.94 -3.40
CA PHE A 352 12.35 11.46 -2.32
C PHE A 352 11.77 12.60 -1.49
N SER A 353 12.58 13.62 -1.18
CA SER A 353 12.13 14.85 -0.51
C SER A 353 11.02 15.57 -1.28
N GLY A 354 11.07 15.55 -2.62
CA GLY A 354 10.00 16.10 -3.47
C GLY A 354 8.68 15.39 -3.29
N ALA A 355 8.68 14.05 -3.34
CA ALA A 355 7.49 13.23 -3.12
C ALA A 355 6.93 13.40 -1.69
N VAL A 356 7.78 13.44 -0.66
CA VAL A 356 7.38 13.73 0.73
C VAL A 356 6.71 15.11 0.82
N ARG A 357 7.25 16.12 0.12
CA ARG A 357 6.67 17.47 0.07
C ARG A 357 5.30 17.46 -0.59
N GLU A 358 5.14 16.78 -1.73
CA GLU A 358 3.86 16.69 -2.44
C GLU A 358 2.78 16.03 -1.57
N ILE A 359 3.13 14.97 -0.84
CA ILE A 359 2.23 14.28 0.09
C ILE A 359 1.78 15.24 1.23
N ILE A 360 2.70 16.01 1.79
CA ILE A 360 2.39 16.97 2.84
C ILE A 360 1.51 18.10 2.28
N ASP A 361 1.85 18.64 1.13
CA ASP A 361 1.13 19.75 0.51
C ASP A 361 -0.31 19.33 0.12
N GLU A 362 -0.52 18.09 -0.35
CA GLU A 362 -1.85 17.53 -0.61
C GLU A 362 -2.71 17.51 0.65
N SER A 363 -2.17 17.01 1.77
CA SER A 363 -2.89 16.98 3.04
C SER A 363 -3.26 18.38 3.54
N LEU A 364 -2.33 19.34 3.45
CA LEU A 364 -2.57 20.72 3.89
C LEU A 364 -3.59 21.46 3.02
N ALA A 365 -3.70 21.10 1.73
CA ALA A 365 -4.70 21.64 0.82
C ALA A 365 -6.10 21.09 1.10
N SER A 366 -6.19 19.80 1.44
CA SER A 366 -7.44 19.12 1.77
C SER A 366 -8.03 19.58 3.11
N ASP A 367 -7.20 19.94 4.09
CA ASP A 367 -7.57 20.45 5.41
C ASP A 367 -8.14 21.90 5.34
N SER A 368 -7.99 22.56 4.20
CA SER A 368 -8.40 23.96 3.98
C SER A 368 -9.77 24.09 3.30
N LEU A 369 -10.40 22.99 2.92
CA LEU A 369 -11.71 22.92 2.25
C LEU A 369 -12.79 22.46 3.22
#